data_5970d98a7801193428a7bd3e742370b7
#
_entry.id   5970d98a7801193428a7bd3e742370b7
#
_cell.length_a   1.000
_cell.length_b   1.000
_cell.length_c   1.000
_cell.angle_alpha   90.00
_cell.angle_beta   90.00
_cell.angle_gamma   90.00
#
_symmetry.space_group_name_H-M   'P 1'
#
loop_
_entity.id
_entity.type
_entity.pdbx_description
1 polymer ?
#
loop_
_entity_poly.entity_id
_entity_poly.type
_entity_poly.pdbx_seq_one_letter_code
_entity_poly.pdbx_strand_id
1 'polypeptide(L)'
;EIDSQKYQQLAEFFRGEFMPGGSGILDEDQEIIPDEKPEEGPEQEEGEEDVTPPDEGEEAADTPPLEHIKAEMDAYIAENELGGKFDTEMTDVGLMITILDDVFFDMGSAEVREDAQQTAREVSELLYVEPQLEVIVSGHTDDVPISNENFASNWELSVSRAVNFMAVILENEDLDPTKFSAKGYGEFQPAVPNTSAESRQKNRRVEILVLPNEE
;
A
#
# COMPACT_ATOMS: atom_id res chain seq x y z
N GLU A 1 15.47 25.33 -32.40
CA GLU A 1 15.67 24.26 -33.41
C GLU A 1 16.19 23.03 -32.67
N ILE A 2 15.38 22.00 -32.63
CA ILE A 2 15.74 20.72 -32.00
C ILE A 2 16.65 19.99 -32.99
N ASP A 3 17.85 19.67 -32.53
CA ASP A 3 18.90 19.07 -33.37
C ASP A 3 18.54 17.62 -33.74
N SER A 4 18.01 17.44 -34.93
CA SER A 4 17.57 16.15 -35.49
C SER A 4 18.69 15.10 -35.55
N GLN A 5 19.95 15.51 -35.54
CA GLN A 5 21.10 14.60 -35.55
C GLN A 5 21.33 13.94 -34.18
N LYS A 6 21.07 14.64 -33.06
CA LYS A 6 21.13 14.06 -31.74
C LYS A 6 20.03 13.02 -31.50
N TYR A 7 18.85 13.24 -32.05
CA TYR A 7 17.76 12.26 -31.94
C TYR A 7 18.03 10.98 -32.74
N GLN A 8 18.67 11.08 -33.91
CA GLN A 8 19.06 9.91 -34.69
C GLN A 8 20.16 9.10 -34.01
N GLN A 9 21.16 9.75 -33.40
CA GLN A 9 22.21 9.06 -32.64
C GLN A 9 21.67 8.37 -31.38
N LEU A 10 20.71 8.98 -30.70
CA LEU A 10 20.07 8.37 -29.55
C LEU A 10 19.23 7.14 -29.93
N ALA A 11 18.52 7.21 -31.04
CA ALA A 11 17.71 6.10 -31.56
C ALA A 11 18.57 4.90 -32.04
N GLU A 12 19.76 5.17 -32.62
CA GLU A 12 20.71 4.13 -33.00
C GLU A 12 21.38 3.46 -31.77
N PHE A 13 21.68 4.24 -30.73
CA PHE A 13 22.21 3.72 -29.48
C PHE A 13 21.24 2.73 -28.80
N PHE A 14 19.95 3.12 -28.69
CA PHE A 14 18.91 2.23 -28.11
C PHE A 14 18.60 1.00 -28.96
N ARG A 15 18.83 1.05 -30.27
CA ARG A 15 18.64 -0.10 -31.17
C ARG A 15 19.77 -1.11 -31.10
N GLY A 16 20.97 -0.69 -30.70
CA GLY A 16 22.17 -1.53 -30.62
C GLY A 16 22.29 -2.34 -29.31
N GLU A 17 21.76 -1.85 -28.21
CA GLU A 17 21.92 -2.51 -26.89
C GLU A 17 20.74 -3.39 -26.46
N PHE A 18 19.59 -3.36 -27.16
CA PHE A 18 18.39 -4.10 -26.76
C PHE A 18 18.04 -5.31 -27.63
N MET A 19 18.98 -5.82 -28.44
CA MET A 19 18.80 -7.09 -29.16
C MET A 19 20.01 -8.04 -28.99
N PRO A 20 20.03 -8.89 -28.01
CA PRO A 20 20.72 -10.18 -28.14
C PRO A 20 19.70 -11.26 -28.48
N GLY A 21 19.71 -11.65 -29.75
CA GLY A 21 19.44 -12.96 -30.32
C GLY A 21 18.38 -13.85 -29.68
N GLY A 22 17.30 -14.03 -30.41
CA GLY A 22 16.34 -15.10 -30.21
C GLY A 22 15.61 -15.38 -31.51
N SER A 23 16.18 -16.29 -32.31
CA SER A 23 15.56 -16.86 -33.50
C SER A 23 14.30 -17.63 -33.13
N GLY A 24 13.20 -17.32 -33.80
CA GLY A 24 11.98 -18.09 -33.75
C GLY A 24 12.11 -19.47 -34.36
N ILE A 25 11.30 -20.37 -33.87
CA ILE A 25 10.83 -21.54 -34.61
C ILE A 25 9.38 -21.72 -34.24
N LEU A 26 8.52 -21.42 -35.22
CA LEU A 26 7.21 -22.01 -35.34
C LEU A 26 7.43 -23.34 -36.03
N ASP A 27 6.96 -24.44 -35.44
CA ASP A 27 6.57 -25.63 -36.19
C ASP A 27 5.30 -26.20 -35.54
N GLU A 28 4.28 -26.22 -36.38
CA GLU A 28 3.07 -27.02 -36.24
C GLU A 28 3.47 -28.50 -36.43
N ASP A 29 2.90 -29.39 -35.60
CA ASP A 29 2.18 -30.57 -36.06
C ASP A 29 1.67 -31.38 -34.87
N GLN A 30 0.37 -31.42 -34.80
CA GLN A 30 -0.59 -32.50 -34.58
C GLN A 30 -0.02 -33.83 -34.09
N GLU A 31 -0.59 -34.38 -33.02
CA GLU A 31 -1.29 -35.67 -33.12
C GLU A 31 -2.25 -35.91 -31.94
N ILE A 32 -3.38 -36.54 -32.28
CA ILE A 32 -4.63 -36.69 -31.56
C ILE A 32 -4.75 -38.11 -31.00
N ILE A 33 -5.20 -38.24 -29.73
CA ILE A 33 -6.10 -39.25 -29.12
C ILE A 33 -5.60 -40.73 -29.02
N PRO A 34 -6.10 -41.64 -28.10
CA PRO A 34 -7.46 -41.69 -27.50
C PRO A 34 -7.51 -41.98 -25.98
N ASP A 35 -8.54 -41.49 -25.37
CA ASP A 35 -9.67 -42.09 -24.63
C ASP A 35 -9.52 -43.53 -24.13
N GLU A 36 -9.55 -43.67 -22.79
CA GLU A 36 -10.11 -44.87 -22.16
C GLU A 36 -10.75 -44.57 -20.82
N LYS A 37 -11.98 -45.02 -20.69
CA LYS A 37 -12.95 -44.87 -19.62
C LYS A 37 -12.95 -46.14 -18.72
N PRO A 38 -13.73 -46.24 -17.69
CA PRO A 38 -13.33 -46.41 -16.28
C PRO A 38 -13.59 -47.84 -15.77
N GLU A 39 -12.99 -48.18 -14.63
CA GLU A 39 -13.45 -49.35 -13.86
C GLU A 39 -13.85 -48.97 -12.43
N GLU A 40 -14.98 -49.52 -12.04
CA GLU A 40 -15.71 -49.39 -10.80
C GLU A 40 -15.06 -50.12 -9.62
N GLY A 41 -15.29 -49.58 -8.44
CA GLY A 41 -15.28 -49.87 -7.05
C GLY A 41 -14.84 -51.26 -6.50
N PRO A 42 -14.82 -51.48 -5.18
CA PRO A 42 -15.99 -51.35 -4.30
C PRO A 42 -15.73 -50.90 -2.81
N GLU A 43 -16.83 -50.45 -2.21
CA GLU A 43 -17.33 -50.67 -0.82
C GLU A 43 -16.53 -50.31 0.43
N GLN A 44 -17.02 -49.29 1.10
CA GLN A 44 -17.42 -49.11 2.51
C GLN A 44 -16.68 -49.88 3.60
N GLU A 45 -16.03 -49.11 4.50
CA GLU A 45 -16.05 -49.42 5.94
C GLU A 45 -16.36 -48.13 6.73
N GLU A 46 -17.46 -48.21 7.49
CA GLU A 46 -17.87 -47.21 8.47
C GLU A 46 -16.87 -47.21 9.63
N GLY A 47 -16.21 -46.07 9.87
CA GLY A 47 -15.37 -45.81 11.04
C GLY A 47 -15.97 -44.65 11.83
N GLU A 48 -16.27 -44.90 13.08
CA GLU A 48 -16.90 -44.01 14.06
C GLU A 48 -16.14 -42.68 14.15
N GLU A 49 -16.86 -41.56 13.98
CA GLU A 49 -16.39 -40.20 14.19
C GLU A 49 -16.19 -39.96 15.69
N ASP A 50 -14.94 -39.92 16.12
CA ASP A 50 -14.55 -39.35 17.40
C ASP A 50 -14.60 -37.81 17.26
N VAL A 51 -15.70 -37.22 17.77
CA VAL A 51 -15.92 -35.78 17.78
C VAL A 51 -15.09 -35.15 18.89
N THR A 52 -13.83 -34.81 18.59
CA THR A 52 -13.08 -33.90 19.44
C THR A 52 -13.61 -32.47 19.21
N PRO A 53 -13.88 -31.67 20.29
CA PRO A 53 -14.31 -30.28 20.13
C PRO A 53 -13.21 -29.47 19.43
N PRO A 54 -13.56 -28.46 18.61
CA PRO A 54 -12.58 -27.64 17.92
C PRO A 54 -11.71 -26.92 18.95
N ASP A 55 -10.41 -27.07 18.78
CA ASP A 55 -9.39 -26.29 19.48
C ASP A 55 -9.54 -24.81 19.01
N GLU A 56 -9.87 -23.92 19.93
CA GLU A 56 -10.09 -22.48 19.69
C GLU A 56 -8.76 -21.72 19.40
N GLY A 57 -7.73 -22.41 18.91
CA GLY A 57 -6.36 -21.89 18.79
C GLY A 57 -5.81 -21.72 17.37
N GLU A 58 -6.51 -22.11 16.29
CA GLU A 58 -5.90 -22.16 14.94
C GLU A 58 -6.56 -21.26 13.88
N GLU A 59 -7.43 -20.30 14.20
CA GLU A 59 -8.02 -19.41 13.17
C GLU A 59 -7.10 -18.25 12.74
N ALA A 60 -5.93 -18.05 13.35
CA ALA A 60 -5.02 -16.94 12.99
C ALA A 60 -4.01 -17.27 11.89
N ALA A 61 -3.93 -18.53 11.43
CA ALA A 61 -2.84 -18.98 10.53
C ALA A 61 -3.16 -18.90 9.02
N ASP A 62 -4.38 -18.52 8.62
CA ASP A 62 -4.81 -18.57 7.21
C ASP A 62 -5.42 -17.24 6.69
N THR A 63 -5.37 -16.17 7.50
CA THR A 63 -5.85 -14.86 7.06
C THR A 63 -4.75 -14.16 6.28
N PRO A 64 -5.01 -13.70 5.03
CA PRO A 64 -4.02 -12.95 4.27
C PRO A 64 -3.46 -11.76 5.06
N PRO A 65 -2.16 -11.47 5.01
CA PRO A 65 -1.52 -10.44 5.84
C PRO A 65 -2.22 -9.07 5.80
N LEU A 66 -2.73 -8.66 4.64
CA LEU A 66 -3.45 -7.38 4.48
C LEU A 66 -4.80 -7.36 5.21
N GLU A 67 -5.53 -8.47 5.20
CA GLU A 67 -6.83 -8.58 5.92
C GLU A 67 -6.61 -8.56 7.43
N HIS A 68 -5.52 -9.16 7.91
CA HIS A 68 -5.13 -9.11 9.31
C HIS A 68 -4.81 -7.68 9.75
N ILE A 69 -3.92 -6.96 9.02
CA ILE A 69 -3.61 -5.55 9.30
C ILE A 69 -4.89 -4.71 9.30
N LYS A 70 -5.76 -4.94 8.31
CA LYS A 70 -7.03 -4.20 8.23
C LYS A 70 -7.91 -4.44 9.45
N ALA A 71 -8.07 -5.69 9.86
CA ALA A 71 -8.90 -6.04 11.01
C ALA A 71 -8.38 -5.43 12.32
N GLU A 72 -7.08 -5.48 12.55
CA GLU A 72 -6.45 -4.86 13.71
C GLU A 72 -6.56 -3.33 13.68
N MET A 73 -6.36 -2.72 12.51
CA MET A 73 -6.52 -1.28 12.34
C MET A 73 -7.97 -0.82 12.57
N ASP A 74 -8.95 -1.56 12.04
CA ASP A 74 -10.38 -1.27 12.25
C ASP A 74 -10.75 -1.39 13.74
N ALA A 75 -10.22 -2.39 14.45
CA ALA A 75 -10.42 -2.54 15.88
C ALA A 75 -9.79 -1.38 16.65
N TYR A 76 -8.55 -1.00 16.33
CA TYR A 76 -7.86 0.15 16.93
C TYR A 76 -8.64 1.46 16.73
N ILE A 77 -9.14 1.71 15.50
CA ILE A 77 -9.97 2.89 15.17
C ILE A 77 -11.23 2.92 16.03
N ALA A 78 -11.89 1.77 16.22
CA ALA A 78 -13.12 1.67 17.00
C ALA A 78 -12.85 1.87 18.50
N GLU A 79 -11.80 1.25 19.05
CA GLU A 79 -11.44 1.33 20.48
C GLU A 79 -11.01 2.74 20.90
N ASN A 80 -10.33 3.47 20.01
CA ASN A 80 -9.82 4.81 20.27
C ASN A 80 -10.75 5.94 19.79
N GLU A 81 -11.98 5.62 19.33
CA GLU A 81 -12.95 6.58 18.82
C GLU A 81 -12.42 7.47 17.68
N LEU A 82 -11.53 6.92 16.83
CA LEU A 82 -10.87 7.62 15.72
C LEU A 82 -11.68 7.60 14.42
N GLY A 83 -12.88 7.04 14.44
CA GLY A 83 -13.78 7.03 13.29
C GLY A 83 -14.05 8.43 12.74
N GLY A 84 -13.91 8.60 11.42
CA GLY A 84 -14.00 9.91 10.75
C GLY A 84 -12.68 10.68 10.66
N LYS A 85 -11.62 10.22 11.35
CA LYS A 85 -10.23 10.70 11.19
C LYS A 85 -9.34 9.68 10.51
N PHE A 86 -9.62 8.42 10.74
CA PHE A 86 -9.01 7.27 10.09
C PHE A 86 -10.05 6.53 9.26
N ASP A 87 -9.64 5.99 8.15
CA ASP A 87 -10.43 5.12 7.28
C ASP A 87 -9.54 4.03 6.68
N THR A 88 -10.07 2.83 6.50
CA THR A 88 -9.35 1.70 5.91
C THR A 88 -10.14 1.09 4.76
N GLU A 89 -9.50 0.94 3.62
CA GLU A 89 -10.12 0.38 2.42
C GLU A 89 -9.22 -0.67 1.77
N MET A 90 -9.77 -1.86 1.50
CA MET A 90 -9.10 -2.82 0.65
C MET A 90 -9.30 -2.43 -0.80
N THR A 91 -8.21 -2.13 -1.52
CA THR A 91 -8.21 -1.73 -2.92
C THR A 91 -7.66 -2.83 -3.82
N ASP A 92 -7.77 -2.66 -5.14
CA ASP A 92 -7.21 -3.60 -6.13
C ASP A 92 -5.67 -3.72 -6.05
N VAL A 93 -4.99 -2.74 -5.43
CA VAL A 93 -3.53 -2.70 -5.32
C VAL A 93 -3.01 -3.03 -3.93
N GLY A 94 -3.85 -3.03 -2.90
CA GLY A 94 -3.46 -3.29 -1.52
C GLY A 94 -4.38 -2.66 -0.49
N LEU A 95 -3.96 -2.66 0.77
CA LEU A 95 -4.68 -1.99 1.85
C LEU A 95 -4.32 -0.51 1.90
N MET A 96 -5.32 0.35 1.74
CA MET A 96 -5.23 1.80 1.89
C MET A 96 -5.72 2.22 3.28
N ILE A 97 -4.88 2.91 4.03
CA ILE A 97 -5.22 3.53 5.31
C ILE A 97 -5.13 5.05 5.11
N THR A 98 -6.25 5.74 5.27
CA THR A 98 -6.34 7.20 5.12
C THR A 98 -6.47 7.85 6.48
N ILE A 99 -5.65 8.86 6.74
CA ILE A 99 -5.61 9.58 8.02
C ILE A 99 -5.70 11.09 7.74
N LEU A 100 -6.64 11.79 8.35
CA LEU A 100 -6.70 13.24 8.23
C LEU A 100 -5.46 13.89 8.83
N ASP A 101 -4.94 14.94 8.19
CA ASP A 101 -3.68 15.58 8.56
C ASP A 101 -3.70 16.23 9.95
N ASP A 102 -4.86 16.73 10.39
CA ASP A 102 -5.06 17.37 11.69
C ASP A 102 -4.88 16.42 12.89
N VAL A 103 -4.78 15.11 12.63
CA VAL A 103 -4.39 14.14 13.65
C VAL A 103 -2.92 14.30 14.02
N PHE A 104 -2.05 14.46 13.03
CA PHE A 104 -0.60 14.42 13.21
C PHE A 104 0.10 15.77 13.08
N PHE A 105 -0.49 16.74 12.37
CA PHE A 105 0.18 17.98 12.03
C PHE A 105 -0.63 19.23 12.39
N ASP A 106 0.08 20.28 12.73
CA ASP A 106 -0.51 21.59 12.78
C ASP A 106 -0.65 22.19 11.37
N MET A 107 -1.53 23.20 11.24
CA MET A 107 -1.76 23.86 9.96
C MET A 107 -0.48 24.48 9.42
N GLY A 108 -0.11 24.10 8.19
CA GLY A 108 1.10 24.59 7.52
C GLY A 108 2.41 24.09 8.11
N SER A 109 2.37 23.08 8.98
CA SER A 109 3.52 22.36 9.53
C SER A 109 3.63 20.96 8.92
N ALA A 110 4.85 20.44 8.88
CA ALA A 110 5.14 19.05 8.59
C ALA A 110 5.78 18.33 9.80
N GLU A 111 5.88 18.99 10.94
CA GLU A 111 6.36 18.37 12.18
C GLU A 111 5.22 17.58 12.81
N VAL A 112 5.48 16.30 13.14
CA VAL A 112 4.52 15.45 13.84
C VAL A 112 4.38 15.94 15.27
N ARG A 113 3.16 16.26 15.69
CA ARG A 113 2.85 16.79 17.02
C ARG A 113 3.27 15.80 18.11
N GLU A 114 3.76 16.32 19.23
CA GLU A 114 4.20 15.49 20.35
C GLU A 114 3.06 14.60 20.91
N ASP A 115 1.83 15.13 20.96
CA ASP A 115 0.65 14.42 21.45
C ASP A 115 0.16 13.33 20.45
N ALA A 116 0.57 13.41 19.18
CA ALA A 116 0.24 12.44 18.14
C ALA A 116 1.31 11.37 17.91
N GLN A 117 2.52 11.53 18.48
CA GLN A 117 3.60 10.55 18.31
C GLN A 117 3.23 9.17 18.86
N GLN A 118 2.46 9.13 19.95
CA GLN A 118 2.01 7.84 20.51
C GLN A 118 1.11 7.10 19.51
N THR A 119 0.13 7.80 18.92
CA THR A 119 -0.74 7.23 17.88
C THR A 119 0.06 6.74 16.67
N ALA A 120 1.10 7.48 16.25
CA ALA A 120 1.96 7.05 15.15
C ALA A 120 2.75 5.78 15.48
N ARG A 121 3.22 5.62 16.73
CA ARG A 121 3.88 4.38 17.18
C ARG A 121 2.91 3.20 17.22
N GLU A 122 1.69 3.39 17.73
CA GLU A 122 0.65 2.36 17.73
C GLU A 122 0.30 1.92 16.30
N VAL A 123 0.18 2.86 15.36
CA VAL A 123 0.04 2.54 13.93
C VAL A 123 1.24 1.74 13.41
N SER A 124 2.47 2.05 13.86
CA SER A 124 3.66 1.29 13.42
C SER A 124 3.67 -0.16 13.88
N GLU A 125 3.13 -0.43 15.08
CA GLU A 125 2.98 -1.79 15.59
C GLU A 125 1.99 -2.61 14.76
N LEU A 126 0.88 -1.97 14.32
CA LEU A 126 -0.14 -2.60 13.48
C LEU A 126 0.33 -2.86 12.03
N LEU A 127 1.36 -2.18 11.57
CA LEU A 127 1.94 -2.40 10.23
C LEU A 127 2.96 -3.55 10.21
N TYR A 128 3.34 -4.10 11.37
CA TYR A 128 4.28 -5.20 11.45
C TYR A 128 3.59 -6.52 11.14
N VAL A 129 4.05 -7.20 10.11
CA VAL A 129 3.67 -8.57 9.73
C VAL A 129 4.87 -9.31 9.18
N GLU A 130 4.87 -10.64 9.24
CA GLU A 130 5.88 -11.47 8.60
C GLU A 130 5.27 -12.39 7.53
N PRO A 131 5.83 -12.36 6.29
CA PRO A 131 6.92 -11.49 5.81
C PRO A 131 6.50 -10.03 5.71
N GLN A 132 7.45 -9.10 5.91
CA GLN A 132 7.15 -7.66 5.83
C GLN A 132 6.72 -7.24 4.44
N LEU A 133 5.67 -6.41 4.40
CA LEU A 133 5.06 -5.89 3.18
C LEU A 133 5.68 -4.54 2.78
N GLU A 134 5.55 -4.16 1.53
CA GLU A 134 5.94 -2.83 1.08
C GLU A 134 4.90 -1.80 1.51
N VAL A 135 5.38 -0.67 2.02
CA VAL A 135 4.56 0.43 2.54
C VAL A 135 4.90 1.73 1.84
N ILE A 136 3.90 2.40 1.29
CA ILE A 136 4.03 3.70 0.65
C ILE A 136 3.27 4.73 1.48
N VAL A 137 3.97 5.69 2.04
CA VAL A 137 3.38 6.83 2.75
C VAL A 137 3.21 7.99 1.79
N SER A 138 2.00 8.51 1.64
CA SER A 138 1.67 9.58 0.70
C SER A 138 1.06 10.78 1.40
N GLY A 139 1.60 11.98 1.15
CA GLY A 139 1.07 13.23 1.68
C GLY A 139 0.24 13.98 0.65
N HIS A 140 -0.89 14.55 1.10
CA HIS A 140 -1.82 15.34 0.29
C HIS A 140 -2.18 16.65 0.99
N THR A 141 -2.47 17.67 0.21
CA THR A 141 -2.96 18.97 0.70
C THR A 141 -4.31 19.31 0.05
N ASP A 142 -4.96 20.34 0.57
CA ASP A 142 -6.02 21.03 -0.15
C ASP A 142 -5.43 21.98 -1.22
N ASP A 143 -6.33 22.73 -1.90
CA ASP A 143 -5.98 23.69 -2.96
C ASP A 143 -5.59 25.08 -2.43
N VAL A 144 -5.53 25.30 -1.11
CA VAL A 144 -5.08 26.57 -0.54
C VAL A 144 -3.55 26.65 -0.67
N PRO A 145 -3.03 27.63 -1.45
CA PRO A 145 -1.59 27.72 -1.62
C PRO A 145 -0.87 27.99 -0.30
N ILE A 146 0.17 27.22 -0.02
CA ILE A 146 1.07 27.52 1.08
C ILE A 146 2.32 28.24 0.54
N SER A 147 2.74 29.26 1.26
CA SER A 147 4.04 29.91 1.09
C SER A 147 4.45 30.52 2.42
N ASN A 148 5.38 29.90 3.11
CA ASN A 148 5.90 30.35 4.39
C ASN A 148 7.44 30.19 4.42
N GLU A 149 8.06 30.43 5.56
CA GLU A 149 9.54 30.31 5.68
C GLU A 149 10.05 28.87 5.50
N ASN A 150 9.19 27.86 5.72
CA ASN A 150 9.56 26.45 5.69
C ASN A 150 9.20 25.77 4.36
N PHE A 151 8.10 26.21 3.71
CA PHE A 151 7.57 25.57 2.51
C PHE A 151 7.22 26.59 1.44
N ALA A 152 7.78 26.43 0.25
CA ALA A 152 7.49 27.27 -0.91
C ALA A 152 6.22 26.81 -1.67
N SER A 153 5.74 25.58 -1.44
CA SER A 153 4.61 25.02 -2.17
C SER A 153 3.91 23.88 -1.40
N ASN A 154 2.68 23.55 -1.82
CA ASN A 154 1.96 22.36 -1.36
C ASN A 154 2.69 21.04 -1.69
N TRP A 155 3.51 21.02 -2.74
CA TRP A 155 4.39 19.91 -3.04
C TRP A 155 5.39 19.65 -1.91
N GLU A 156 6.13 20.68 -1.51
CA GLU A 156 7.13 20.56 -0.43
C GLU A 156 6.50 20.18 0.89
N LEU A 157 5.37 20.80 1.24
CA LEU A 157 4.64 20.48 2.46
C LEU A 157 4.20 19.00 2.48
N SER A 158 3.59 18.52 1.40
CA SER A 158 3.07 17.16 1.33
C SER A 158 4.17 16.09 1.39
N VAL A 159 5.29 16.31 0.67
CA VAL A 159 6.47 15.42 0.74
C VAL A 159 7.05 15.39 2.14
N SER A 160 7.24 16.58 2.75
CA SER A 160 7.82 16.68 4.09
C SER A 160 6.95 16.00 5.15
N ARG A 161 5.62 16.12 5.05
CA ARG A 161 4.69 15.40 5.93
C ARG A 161 4.81 13.89 5.79
N ALA A 162 4.84 13.38 4.56
CA ALA A 162 5.00 11.95 4.31
C ALA A 162 6.33 11.42 4.88
N VAL A 163 7.43 12.14 4.67
CA VAL A 163 8.76 11.75 5.17
C VAL A 163 8.80 11.80 6.70
N ASN A 164 8.30 12.87 7.32
CA ASN A 164 8.36 13.02 8.78
C ASN A 164 7.44 12.01 9.49
N PHE A 165 6.26 11.72 8.94
CA PHE A 165 5.39 10.67 9.45
C PHE A 165 6.06 9.29 9.32
N MET A 166 6.60 8.97 8.16
CA MET A 166 7.35 7.72 7.94
C MET A 166 8.53 7.60 8.91
N ALA A 167 9.23 8.69 9.22
CA ALA A 167 10.34 8.67 10.17
C ALA A 167 9.89 8.28 11.59
N VAL A 168 8.70 8.74 12.04
CA VAL A 168 8.14 8.33 13.34
C VAL A 168 7.68 6.87 13.31
N ILE A 169 7.08 6.40 12.22
CA ILE A 169 6.74 4.97 12.04
C ILE A 169 8.00 4.10 12.16
N LEU A 170 9.10 4.51 11.53
CA LEU A 170 10.37 3.77 11.52
C LEU A 170 11.21 3.95 12.79
N GLU A 171 10.72 4.62 13.84
CA GLU A 171 11.26 4.50 15.20
C GLU A 171 11.01 3.09 15.77
N ASN A 172 10.06 2.34 15.22
CA ASN A 172 9.86 0.93 15.48
C ASN A 172 10.96 0.11 14.79
N GLU A 173 11.89 -0.44 15.58
CA GLU A 173 13.06 -1.20 15.10
C GLU A 173 12.69 -2.56 14.46
N ASP A 174 11.45 -3.04 14.66
CA ASP A 174 10.97 -4.28 14.06
C ASP A 174 10.57 -4.11 12.57
N LEU A 175 10.42 -2.86 12.11
CA LEU A 175 10.11 -2.54 10.71
C LEU A 175 11.38 -2.39 9.87
N ASP A 176 11.41 -3.05 8.70
CA ASP A 176 12.52 -2.91 7.74
C ASP A 176 12.40 -1.61 6.92
N PRO A 177 13.28 -0.62 7.11
CA PRO A 177 13.22 0.64 6.38
C PRO A 177 13.30 0.50 4.86
N THR A 178 13.84 -0.60 4.34
CA THR A 178 13.95 -0.86 2.89
C THR A 178 12.59 -1.14 2.24
N LYS A 179 11.59 -1.48 3.04
CA LYS A 179 10.21 -1.71 2.61
C LYS A 179 9.37 -0.43 2.55
N PHE A 180 9.90 0.70 3.04
CA PHE A 180 9.15 1.94 3.12
C PHE A 180 9.56 2.94 2.05
N SER A 181 8.58 3.67 1.53
CA SER A 181 8.79 4.80 0.63
C SER A 181 7.83 5.94 0.94
N ALA A 182 8.25 7.19 0.65
CA ALA A 182 7.42 8.37 0.86
C ALA A 182 7.17 9.10 -0.45
N LYS A 183 5.93 9.60 -0.64
CA LYS A 183 5.50 10.39 -1.80
C LYS A 183 4.74 11.64 -1.32
N GLY A 184 4.77 12.69 -2.12
CA GLY A 184 3.91 13.86 -1.93
C GLY A 184 3.20 14.18 -3.22
N TYR A 185 1.91 14.49 -3.14
CA TYR A 185 1.07 14.82 -4.29
C TYR A 185 0.59 16.27 -4.27
N GLY A 186 0.87 17.01 -3.18
CA GLY A 186 0.33 18.36 -3.03
C GLY A 186 -1.18 18.37 -3.14
N GLU A 187 -1.71 19.34 -3.88
CA GLU A 187 -3.14 19.54 -4.16
C GLU A 187 -3.66 18.78 -5.38
N PHE A 188 -2.77 18.04 -6.10
CA PHE A 188 -3.06 17.52 -7.44
C PHE A 188 -3.74 16.16 -7.47
N GLN A 189 -3.94 15.53 -6.29
CA GLN A 189 -4.73 14.32 -6.14
C GLN A 189 -5.78 14.49 -5.03
N PRO A 190 -6.81 15.33 -5.25
CA PRO A 190 -7.85 15.54 -4.28
C PRO A 190 -8.77 14.32 -4.20
N ALA A 191 -9.11 13.87 -2.99
CA ALA A 191 -10.09 12.81 -2.78
C ALA A 191 -11.52 13.28 -3.10
N VAL A 192 -11.79 14.56 -2.86
CA VAL A 192 -13.06 15.22 -3.16
C VAL A 192 -12.82 16.63 -3.72
N PRO A 193 -13.74 17.20 -4.52
CA PRO A 193 -13.58 18.58 -5.00
C PRO A 193 -13.42 19.59 -3.85
N ASN A 194 -12.47 20.53 -3.97
CA ASN A 194 -12.14 21.56 -2.97
C ASN A 194 -13.17 22.70 -2.88
N THR A 195 -14.44 22.39 -2.67
CA THR A 195 -15.56 23.36 -2.74
C THR A 195 -16.00 23.94 -1.39
N SER A 196 -15.63 23.28 -0.28
CA SER A 196 -15.98 23.71 1.08
C SER A 196 -14.81 23.50 2.05
N ALA A 197 -14.94 24.02 3.27
CA ALA A 197 -13.95 23.78 4.33
C ALA A 197 -13.87 22.29 4.69
N GLU A 198 -15.01 21.61 4.73
CA GLU A 198 -15.10 20.18 5.05
C GLU A 198 -14.47 19.31 3.95
N SER A 199 -14.68 19.69 2.67
CA SER A 199 -14.05 18.96 1.56
C SER A 199 -12.53 19.17 1.51
N ARG A 200 -12.06 20.39 1.81
CA ARG A 200 -10.62 20.66 1.95
C ARG A 200 -10.01 19.87 3.11
N GLN A 201 -10.70 19.73 4.22
CA GLN A 201 -10.21 18.91 5.34
C GLN A 201 -9.98 17.45 4.92
N LYS A 202 -10.90 16.86 4.13
CA LYS A 202 -10.74 15.50 3.59
C LYS A 202 -9.58 15.38 2.61
N ASN A 203 -9.23 16.45 1.91
CA ASN A 203 -8.09 16.46 0.99
C ASN A 203 -6.76 16.58 1.71
N ARG A 204 -6.71 17.25 2.88
CA ARG A 204 -5.54 17.27 3.75
C ARG A 204 -5.45 15.95 4.51
N ARG A 205 -4.64 15.04 4.03
CA ARG A 205 -4.53 13.69 4.56
C ARG A 205 -3.15 13.09 4.32
N VAL A 206 -2.84 12.07 5.08
CA VAL A 206 -1.78 11.11 4.81
C VAL A 206 -2.43 9.78 4.44
N GLU A 207 -1.95 9.15 3.41
CA GLU A 207 -2.33 7.80 3.02
C GLU A 207 -1.17 6.85 3.24
N ILE A 208 -1.46 5.68 3.79
CA ILE A 208 -0.53 4.57 3.92
C ILE A 208 -1.07 3.45 3.04
N LEU A 209 -0.36 3.13 1.97
CA LEU A 209 -0.68 2.01 1.10
C LEU A 209 0.24 0.85 1.42
N VAL A 210 -0.34 -0.24 1.90
CA VAL A 210 0.35 -1.50 2.17
C VAL A 210 0.11 -2.43 0.98
N LEU A 211 1.20 -2.83 0.31
CA LEU A 211 1.14 -3.66 -0.89
C LEU A 211 1.27 -5.14 -0.53
N PRO A 212 0.55 -6.05 -1.23
CA PRO A 212 0.81 -7.48 -1.09
C PRO A 212 2.22 -7.82 -1.57
N ASN A 213 2.81 -8.90 -1.03
CA ASN A 213 4.05 -9.42 -1.61
C ASN A 213 3.76 -9.93 -3.03
N GLU A 214 4.61 -9.56 -4.00
CA GLU A 214 4.60 -10.18 -5.32
C GLU A 214 5.02 -11.66 -5.18
N GLU A 215 4.18 -12.59 -5.66
CA GLU A 215 4.49 -14.01 -5.73
C GLU A 215 5.53 -14.31 -6.82
#